data_bcbcc539e61f6c06e16a835fb7af19a9
#
_entry.id   bcbcc539e61f6c06e16a835fb7af19a9
#
_cell.length_a   1.000
_cell.length_b   1.000
_cell.length_c   1.000
_cell.angle_alpha   90.00
_cell.angle_beta   90.00
_cell.angle_gamma   90.00
#
_symmetry.space_group_name_H-M   'P 1'
#
loop_
_entity.id
_entity.type
_entity.pdbx_description
1 polymer ?
#
loop_
_entity_poly.entity_id
_entity_poly.type
_entity_poly.pdbx_seq_one_letter_code
_entity_poly.pdbx_strand_id
1 'polypeptide(L)'
;MFRYRTTLFQLQQHRHFYQQQQQKSTVNANGHTSTIENGSIFGGNWKIPATLGFALIGFLQWQHLNHPTDEERKTQRAMALRRLPGSLTSFEDTMATERQLQSLKLFPYRAASRLWGRVHEKELPVWLREPVYKAWTAVFDCKLDEMKYPLQKYANLGEFFSRPLKEGVRPFDKTKGHLASPVDGTVSSTGEVNDSNNVPTLEQIKGARYRLDEFLGNLPSFFTRKSSGKKLFYCVLYLAPGDYHRIHAPVDWQVEERRHFPGNLFPVNQSAARLIPSLFVENERVALLGEWEHGFFSLTAVGATNVGSIVITKEPDFCTNTAAQDPLVGKCITNSYDDKLHATCGEEMAQFKLGSTVVLVFEAPESFQFTITPGDKLILGKCIGKVVKQ
;
A
#
# COMPACT_ATOMS: atom_id res chain seq x y z
N MET A 1 -42.97 -9.01 -5.75
CA MET A 1 -43.19 -7.72 -6.41
C MET A 1 -42.63 -6.51 -5.63
N PHE A 2 -41.80 -6.71 -4.61
CA PHE A 2 -41.26 -5.65 -3.76
C PHE A 2 -39.73 -5.37 -3.93
N ARG A 3 -38.98 -6.14 -4.74
CA ARG A 3 -37.53 -5.99 -4.94
C ARG A 3 -37.12 -5.06 -6.09
N TYR A 4 -38.03 -4.60 -6.94
CA TYR A 4 -37.72 -3.71 -8.08
C TYR A 4 -37.87 -2.20 -7.79
N ARG A 5 -38.45 -1.81 -6.65
CA ARG A 5 -38.67 -0.39 -6.34
C ARG A 5 -37.46 0.29 -5.66
N THR A 6 -36.60 -0.47 -4.97
CA THR A 6 -35.47 0.10 -4.23
C THR A 6 -34.32 0.52 -5.15
N THR A 7 -34.09 -0.22 -6.24
CA THR A 7 -33.00 0.06 -7.20
C THR A 7 -33.30 1.29 -8.07
N LEU A 8 -34.57 1.54 -8.40
CA LEU A 8 -34.96 2.72 -9.19
C LEU A 8 -34.87 4.01 -8.36
N PHE A 9 -35.11 3.94 -7.04
CA PHE A 9 -35.02 5.09 -6.15
C PHE A 9 -33.58 5.54 -5.93
N GLN A 10 -32.63 4.60 -5.83
CA GLN A 10 -31.20 4.92 -5.72
C GLN A 10 -30.62 5.48 -7.02
N LEU A 11 -31.06 5.00 -8.18
CA LEU A 11 -30.67 5.56 -9.48
C LEU A 11 -31.22 6.98 -9.72
N GLN A 12 -32.40 7.30 -9.20
CA GLN A 12 -32.97 8.63 -9.27
C GLN A 12 -32.25 9.63 -8.35
N GLN A 13 -31.84 9.22 -7.14
CA GLN A 13 -31.04 10.09 -6.27
C GLN A 13 -29.65 10.38 -6.84
N HIS A 14 -29.00 9.41 -7.48
CA HIS A 14 -27.72 9.63 -8.17
C HIS A 14 -27.83 10.60 -9.35
N ARG A 15 -28.93 10.53 -10.14
CA ARG A 15 -29.18 11.50 -11.23
C ARG A 15 -29.45 12.93 -10.70
N HIS A 16 -30.17 13.04 -9.60
CA HIS A 16 -30.45 14.36 -9.00
C HIS A 16 -29.18 15.04 -8.45
N PHE A 17 -28.28 14.27 -7.87
CA PHE A 17 -27.01 14.79 -7.36
C PHE A 17 -26.09 15.30 -8.49
N TYR A 18 -26.02 14.56 -9.60
CA TYR A 18 -25.24 14.98 -10.78
C TYR A 18 -25.86 16.19 -11.49
N GLN A 19 -27.18 16.31 -11.55
CA GLN A 19 -27.85 17.47 -12.13
C GLN A 19 -27.70 18.74 -11.28
N GLN A 20 -27.67 18.63 -9.95
CA GLN A 20 -27.40 19.75 -9.07
C GLN A 20 -25.97 20.27 -9.15
N GLN A 21 -25.00 19.41 -9.44
CA GLN A 21 -23.62 19.86 -9.68
C GLN A 21 -23.47 20.57 -11.05
N GLN A 22 -24.19 20.15 -12.07
CA GLN A 22 -24.17 20.84 -13.38
C GLN A 22 -24.94 22.16 -13.37
N GLN A 23 -25.97 22.31 -12.56
CA GLN A 23 -26.71 23.60 -12.47
C GLN A 23 -25.96 24.67 -11.66
N LYS A 24 -25.02 24.31 -10.79
CA LYS A 24 -24.15 25.27 -10.09
C LYS A 24 -23.04 25.85 -10.98
N SER A 25 -22.79 25.30 -12.16
CA SER A 25 -21.80 25.80 -13.12
C SER A 25 -22.39 26.69 -14.24
N THR A 26 -23.72 26.89 -14.30
CA THR A 26 -24.39 27.62 -15.39
C THR A 26 -25.16 28.87 -14.95
N VAL A 27 -25.08 29.28 -13.67
CA VAL A 27 -25.69 30.51 -13.21
C VAL A 27 -24.59 31.51 -12.82
N ASN A 28 -23.97 32.14 -13.79
CA ASN A 28 -23.40 33.48 -13.69
C ASN A 28 -23.00 33.99 -15.09
N ALA A 29 -24.01 34.30 -15.90
CA ALA A 29 -23.85 35.12 -17.09
C ALA A 29 -25.12 35.96 -17.25
N ASN A 30 -25.17 37.09 -16.52
CA ASN A 30 -25.84 38.30 -16.96
C ASN A 30 -25.68 39.45 -15.93
N GLY A 31 -24.89 40.43 -16.29
CA GLY A 31 -25.12 41.85 -16.09
C GLY A 31 -24.97 42.44 -14.68
N HIS A 32 -23.78 42.90 -14.32
CA HIS A 32 -23.62 44.29 -13.82
C HIS A 32 -22.12 44.65 -13.87
N THR A 33 -21.82 45.65 -14.66
CA THR A 33 -20.54 46.40 -14.68
C THR A 33 -20.40 47.16 -13.37
N SER A 34 -19.52 46.70 -12.49
CA SER A 34 -18.89 47.53 -11.48
C SER A 34 -17.38 47.22 -11.54
N THR A 35 -16.66 48.28 -11.87
CA THR A 35 -15.19 48.36 -11.80
C THR A 35 -14.74 47.90 -10.44
N ILE A 36 -14.10 46.71 -10.37
CA ILE A 36 -13.34 46.24 -9.22
C ILE A 36 -11.90 46.07 -9.69
N GLU A 37 -11.04 46.79 -9.01
CA GLU A 37 -9.60 46.80 -9.16
C GLU A 37 -9.00 45.42 -9.31
N ASN A 38 -7.98 45.31 -10.15
CA ASN A 38 -7.12 44.13 -10.33
C ASN A 38 -6.47 43.69 -9.01
N GLY A 39 -7.19 42.96 -8.21
CA GLY A 39 -6.66 42.16 -7.10
C GLY A 39 -6.21 40.80 -7.66
N SER A 40 -4.91 40.64 -7.82
CA SER A 40 -4.25 39.42 -8.23
C SER A 40 -4.71 38.22 -7.36
N ILE A 41 -5.60 37.36 -7.89
CA ILE A 41 -6.07 36.13 -7.24
C ILE A 41 -4.94 35.04 -7.20
N PHE A 42 -3.74 35.36 -7.65
CA PHE A 42 -2.56 34.47 -7.62
C PHE A 42 -1.50 34.90 -6.59
N GLY A 43 -1.87 35.54 -5.50
CA GLY A 43 -0.97 36.00 -4.42
C GLY A 43 -0.57 34.95 -3.38
N GLY A 44 -0.85 33.69 -3.57
CA GLY A 44 -0.32 32.62 -2.69
C GLY A 44 1.01 32.12 -3.21
N ASN A 45 2.05 32.16 -2.38
CA ASN A 45 3.42 31.63 -2.63
C ASN A 45 3.37 30.11 -2.93
N TRP A 46 2.81 29.70 -4.07
CA TRP A 46 2.79 28.30 -4.51
C TRP A 46 4.21 27.77 -4.80
N LYS A 47 5.20 28.64 -4.95
CA LYS A 47 6.62 28.29 -5.10
C LYS A 47 7.14 27.53 -3.88
N ILE A 48 6.69 27.84 -2.66
CA ILE A 48 7.14 27.19 -1.44
C ILE A 48 6.69 25.72 -1.36
N PRO A 49 5.40 25.37 -1.60
CA PRO A 49 4.99 23.96 -1.65
C PRO A 49 5.66 23.16 -2.77
N ALA A 50 5.86 23.78 -3.95
CA ALA A 50 6.53 23.13 -5.06
C ALA A 50 8.02 22.86 -4.76
N THR A 51 8.75 23.86 -4.21
CA THR A 51 10.15 23.69 -3.85
C THR A 51 10.36 22.67 -2.73
N LEU A 52 9.47 22.64 -1.72
CA LEU A 52 9.46 21.60 -0.68
C LEU A 52 9.17 20.22 -1.26
N GLY A 53 8.24 20.11 -2.21
CA GLY A 53 7.94 18.88 -2.93
C GLY A 53 9.14 18.37 -3.72
N PHE A 54 9.78 19.23 -4.51
CA PHE A 54 10.99 18.88 -5.27
C PHE A 54 12.19 18.60 -4.35
N ALA A 55 12.35 19.33 -3.25
CA ALA A 55 13.39 19.07 -2.26
C ALA A 55 13.18 17.71 -1.58
N LEU A 56 11.94 17.34 -1.27
CA LEU A 56 11.63 16.03 -0.70
C LEU A 56 11.83 14.90 -1.71
N ILE A 57 11.41 15.10 -2.97
CA ILE A 57 11.70 14.14 -4.06
C ILE A 57 13.19 14.01 -4.26
N GLY A 58 13.93 15.12 -4.31
CA GLY A 58 15.39 15.13 -4.40
C GLY A 58 16.06 14.45 -3.22
N PHE A 59 15.55 14.64 -2.00
CA PHE A 59 16.04 13.98 -0.80
C PHE A 59 15.76 12.47 -0.81
N LEU A 60 14.56 12.06 -1.21
CA LEU A 60 14.20 10.64 -1.33
C LEU A 60 15.03 9.96 -2.43
N GLN A 61 15.25 10.67 -3.54
CA GLN A 61 16.12 10.19 -4.61
C GLN A 61 17.58 10.14 -4.16
N TRP A 62 18.08 11.17 -3.47
CA TRP A 62 19.41 11.16 -2.89
C TRP A 62 19.58 9.99 -1.91
N GLN A 63 18.58 9.70 -1.06
CA GLN A 63 18.58 8.50 -0.24
C GLN A 63 18.59 7.22 -1.10
N HIS A 64 17.82 7.17 -2.19
CA HIS A 64 17.76 6.00 -3.06
C HIS A 64 19.05 5.78 -3.84
N LEU A 65 19.65 6.85 -4.37
CA LEU A 65 20.92 6.80 -5.13
C LEU A 65 22.14 6.59 -4.25
N ASN A 66 22.13 7.08 -3.01
CA ASN A 66 23.21 6.87 -2.04
C ASN A 66 23.07 5.57 -1.24
N HIS A 67 22.06 4.73 -1.53
CA HIS A 67 22.07 3.37 -1.04
C HIS A 67 23.10 2.57 -1.85
N PRO A 68 24.18 2.09 -1.22
CA PRO A 68 25.16 1.27 -1.90
C PRO A 68 24.46 0.05 -2.52
N THR A 69 24.86 -0.31 -3.73
CA THR A 69 24.39 -1.53 -4.43
C THR A 69 24.62 -2.76 -3.54
N ASP A 70 23.89 -3.84 -3.76
CA ASP A 70 24.05 -5.05 -2.93
C ASP A 70 25.50 -5.60 -3.01
N GLU A 71 26.21 -5.39 -4.10
CA GLU A 71 27.64 -5.73 -4.26
C GLU A 71 28.54 -4.81 -3.44
N GLU A 72 28.28 -3.52 -3.43
CA GLU A 72 29.01 -2.56 -2.57
C GLU A 72 28.75 -2.84 -1.10
N ARG A 73 27.52 -3.22 -0.74
CA ARG A 73 27.17 -3.65 0.64
C ARG A 73 27.88 -4.94 1.03
N LYS A 74 27.97 -5.93 0.14
CA LYS A 74 28.73 -7.16 0.38
C LYS A 74 30.23 -6.83 0.57
N THR A 75 30.77 -5.94 -0.27
CA THR A 75 32.17 -5.50 -0.19
C THR A 75 32.44 -4.70 1.08
N GLN A 76 31.57 -3.76 1.44
CA GLN A 76 31.68 -2.99 2.69
C GLN A 76 31.52 -3.90 3.94
N ARG A 77 30.60 -4.89 3.91
CA ARG A 77 30.46 -5.90 4.95
C ARG A 77 31.72 -6.78 5.07
N ALA A 78 32.29 -7.23 3.95
CA ALA A 78 33.52 -8.00 3.96
C ALA A 78 34.70 -7.20 4.51
N MET A 79 34.77 -5.90 4.23
CA MET A 79 35.78 -5.00 4.79
C MET A 79 35.56 -4.66 6.26
N ALA A 80 34.32 -4.51 6.69
CA ALA A 80 33.94 -4.29 8.09
C ALA A 80 34.22 -5.53 8.95
N LEU A 81 33.90 -6.73 8.45
CA LEU A 81 34.18 -8.00 9.11
C LEU A 81 35.71 -8.27 9.27
N ARG A 82 36.54 -7.73 8.37
CA ARG A 82 38.00 -7.79 8.48
C ARG A 82 38.60 -6.85 9.55
N ARG A 83 37.82 -5.84 10.00
CA ARG A 83 38.29 -4.79 10.95
C ARG A 83 37.85 -5.01 12.39
N LEU A 84 37.02 -5.98 12.69
CA LEU A 84 36.53 -6.22 14.05
C LEU A 84 37.04 -7.54 14.61
N PRO A 85 37.85 -7.52 15.67
CA PRO A 85 38.12 -8.72 16.45
C PRO A 85 36.89 -9.01 17.32
N GLY A 86 36.13 -10.04 16.95
CA GLY A 86 35.40 -10.86 17.93
C GLY A 86 34.06 -10.38 18.47
N SER A 87 33.30 -9.45 17.85
CA SER A 87 31.92 -9.20 18.26
C SER A 87 30.97 -9.31 17.07
N LEU A 88 30.20 -10.41 17.04
CA LEU A 88 28.93 -10.49 16.34
C LEU A 88 27.97 -9.53 17.05
N THR A 89 27.85 -8.29 16.57
CA THR A 89 26.72 -7.44 16.99
C THR A 89 25.46 -8.13 16.59
N SER A 90 24.63 -8.47 17.57
CA SER A 90 23.32 -9.05 17.33
C SER A 90 22.47 -8.08 16.50
N PHE A 91 21.52 -8.57 15.74
CA PHE A 91 20.62 -7.70 14.96
C PHE A 91 19.87 -6.72 15.87
N GLU A 92 19.63 -7.11 17.12
CA GLU A 92 19.01 -6.27 18.17
C GLU A 92 19.81 -5.01 18.48
N ASP A 93 21.16 -5.04 18.38
CA ASP A 93 22.01 -3.87 18.59
C ASP A 93 21.86 -2.78 17.49
N THR A 94 21.24 -3.09 16.35
CA THR A 94 21.00 -2.15 15.26
C THR A 94 19.60 -1.54 15.27
N MET A 95 18.69 -2.01 16.11
CA MET A 95 17.34 -1.47 16.24
C MET A 95 17.34 -0.13 16.99
N ALA A 96 16.40 0.74 16.61
CA ALA A 96 16.18 1.99 17.31
C ALA A 96 15.76 1.73 18.77
N THR A 97 16.41 2.43 19.69
CA THR A 97 15.99 2.40 21.10
C THR A 97 14.63 3.03 21.26
N GLU A 98 13.94 2.73 22.37
CA GLU A 98 12.63 3.31 22.69
C GLU A 98 12.65 4.84 22.63
N ARG A 99 13.71 5.49 23.13
CA ARG A 99 13.87 6.96 23.06
C ARG A 99 13.97 7.49 21.62
N GLN A 100 14.70 6.78 20.77
CA GLN A 100 14.78 7.13 19.34
C GLN A 100 13.45 6.94 18.63
N LEU A 101 12.72 5.87 18.95
CA LEU A 101 11.38 5.61 18.41
C LEU A 101 10.39 6.70 18.87
N GLN A 102 10.42 7.10 20.14
CA GLN A 102 9.63 8.21 20.65
C GLN A 102 9.96 9.52 19.93
N SER A 103 11.23 9.79 19.68
CA SER A 103 11.63 10.98 18.90
C SER A 103 11.09 10.93 17.46
N LEU A 104 11.09 9.78 16.82
CA LEU A 104 10.49 9.60 15.50
C LEU A 104 8.95 9.83 15.55
N LYS A 105 8.27 9.41 16.61
CA LYS A 105 6.82 9.62 16.80
C LYS A 105 6.46 11.11 16.99
N LEU A 106 7.38 11.98 17.36
CA LEU A 106 7.12 13.42 17.45
C LEU A 106 6.93 14.10 16.08
N PHE A 107 7.45 13.52 15.00
CA PHE A 107 7.22 14.08 13.67
C PHE A 107 5.79 13.77 13.21
N PRO A 108 5.03 14.76 12.73
CA PRO A 108 3.62 14.59 12.38
C PRO A 108 3.45 13.91 11.00
N TYR A 109 3.91 12.66 10.85
CA TYR A 109 3.88 11.91 9.58
C TYR A 109 2.50 11.86 8.95
N ARG A 110 1.43 11.69 9.74
CA ARG A 110 0.05 11.65 9.25
C ARG A 110 -0.35 12.99 8.61
N ALA A 111 -0.12 14.08 9.32
CA ALA A 111 -0.46 15.42 8.82
C ALA A 111 0.40 15.79 7.59
N ALA A 112 1.69 15.47 7.61
CA ALA A 112 2.60 15.68 6.48
C ALA A 112 2.16 14.87 5.26
N SER A 113 1.79 13.59 5.44
CA SER A 113 1.29 12.74 4.35
C SER A 113 -0.05 13.23 3.81
N ARG A 114 -0.96 13.73 4.64
CA ARG A 114 -2.20 14.39 4.16
C ARG A 114 -1.93 15.63 3.34
N LEU A 115 -0.99 16.48 3.78
CA LEU A 115 -0.60 17.67 3.03
C LEU A 115 0.02 17.28 1.68
N TRP A 116 0.87 16.27 1.68
CA TRP A 116 1.48 15.72 0.48
C TRP A 116 0.42 15.16 -0.48
N GLY A 117 -0.54 14.38 0.02
CA GLY A 117 -1.68 13.87 -0.75
C GLY A 117 -2.47 15.00 -1.43
N ARG A 118 -2.80 16.08 -0.68
CA ARG A 118 -3.50 17.26 -1.25
C ARG A 118 -2.71 17.93 -2.36
N VAL A 119 -1.38 17.96 -2.28
CA VAL A 119 -0.53 18.51 -3.35
C VAL A 119 -0.62 17.64 -4.61
N HIS A 120 -0.60 16.31 -4.43
CA HIS A 120 -0.67 15.34 -5.52
C HIS A 120 -2.05 15.24 -6.17
N GLU A 121 -3.10 15.59 -5.45
CA GLU A 121 -4.48 15.66 -5.97
C GLU A 121 -4.81 16.96 -6.71
N LYS A 122 -3.91 17.97 -6.67
CA LYS A 122 -4.12 19.19 -7.44
C LYS A 122 -4.03 18.91 -8.93
N GLU A 123 -5.05 19.35 -9.66
CA GLU A 123 -5.09 19.23 -11.11
C GLU A 123 -3.94 20.02 -11.74
N LEU A 124 -3.19 19.35 -12.62
CA LEU A 124 -2.13 19.97 -13.41
C LEU A 124 -2.69 20.49 -14.73
N PRO A 125 -2.29 21.69 -15.19
CA PRO A 125 -2.54 22.15 -16.55
C PRO A 125 -2.08 21.10 -17.56
N VAL A 126 -2.85 20.88 -18.64
CA VAL A 126 -2.58 19.81 -19.61
C VAL A 126 -1.14 19.85 -20.15
N TRP A 127 -0.64 21.05 -20.45
CA TRP A 127 0.72 21.26 -20.96
C TRP A 127 1.84 20.88 -19.96
N LEU A 128 1.54 20.86 -18.65
CA LEU A 128 2.50 20.54 -17.61
C LEU A 128 2.49 19.04 -17.22
N ARG A 129 1.42 18.29 -17.56
CA ARG A 129 1.25 16.90 -17.19
C ARG A 129 2.38 16.00 -17.69
N GLU A 130 2.64 16.08 -18.99
CA GLU A 130 3.65 15.22 -19.62
C GLU A 130 5.08 15.49 -19.11
N PRO A 131 5.60 16.72 -19.02
CA PRO A 131 6.92 16.98 -18.48
C PRO A 131 7.05 16.56 -17.00
N VAL A 132 6.02 16.79 -16.17
CA VAL A 132 6.05 16.37 -14.76
C VAL A 132 6.07 14.85 -14.62
N TYR A 133 5.22 14.13 -15.38
CA TYR A 133 5.17 12.66 -15.29
C TYR A 133 6.40 12.00 -15.91
N LYS A 134 6.98 12.57 -16.96
CA LYS A 134 8.28 12.10 -17.50
C LYS A 134 9.42 12.31 -16.51
N ALA A 135 9.45 13.45 -15.82
CA ALA A 135 10.43 13.70 -14.76
C ALA A 135 10.26 12.69 -13.60
N TRP A 136 9.02 12.43 -13.17
CA TRP A 136 8.73 11.39 -12.18
C TRP A 136 9.21 10.01 -12.65
N THR A 137 8.92 9.66 -13.89
CA THR A 137 9.31 8.36 -14.48
C THR A 137 10.83 8.21 -14.55
N ALA A 138 11.55 9.28 -14.91
CA ALA A 138 13.01 9.27 -14.95
C ALA A 138 13.64 9.06 -13.57
N VAL A 139 12.95 9.51 -12.50
CA VAL A 139 13.39 9.35 -11.11
C VAL A 139 13.09 7.95 -10.57
N PHE A 140 11.91 7.40 -10.87
CA PHE A 140 11.38 6.20 -10.23
C PHE A 140 11.22 4.99 -11.17
N ASP A 141 11.68 5.08 -12.41
CA ASP A 141 11.66 3.99 -13.41
C ASP A 141 10.27 3.38 -13.64
N CYS A 142 9.27 4.24 -13.87
CA CYS A 142 7.90 3.78 -14.14
C CYS A 142 7.78 3.21 -15.55
N LYS A 143 7.09 2.09 -15.72
CA LYS A 143 6.77 1.51 -17.03
C LYS A 143 5.59 2.24 -17.67
N LEU A 144 5.88 3.13 -18.63
CA LEU A 144 4.87 3.95 -19.31
C LEU A 144 4.13 3.21 -20.42
N ASP A 145 4.79 2.24 -21.05
CA ASP A 145 4.27 1.41 -22.15
C ASP A 145 3.09 0.53 -21.74
N GLU A 146 2.99 0.20 -20.45
CA GLU A 146 1.94 -0.64 -19.88
C GLU A 146 0.69 0.14 -19.46
N MET A 147 0.72 1.47 -19.43
CA MET A 147 -0.38 2.32 -18.97
C MET A 147 -1.58 2.26 -19.89
N LYS A 148 -2.81 2.23 -19.31
CA LYS A 148 -4.07 2.22 -20.06
C LYS A 148 -4.29 3.51 -20.86
N TYR A 149 -3.94 4.66 -20.31
CA TYR A 149 -4.19 5.97 -20.92
C TYR A 149 -2.90 6.74 -21.19
N PRO A 150 -2.86 7.67 -22.17
CA PRO A 150 -1.73 8.54 -22.38
C PRO A 150 -1.55 9.51 -21.18
N LEU A 151 -0.33 10.03 -20.99
CA LEU A 151 0.04 10.88 -19.84
C LEU A 151 -0.89 12.08 -19.64
N GLN A 152 -1.36 12.69 -20.71
CA GLN A 152 -2.22 13.89 -20.66
C GLN A 152 -3.61 13.62 -20.05
N LYS A 153 -4.04 12.34 -19.99
CA LYS A 153 -5.35 11.96 -19.43
C LYS A 153 -5.38 11.94 -17.90
N TYR A 154 -4.23 11.81 -17.25
CA TYR A 154 -4.16 11.85 -15.79
C TYR A 154 -4.21 13.30 -15.33
N ALA A 155 -5.25 13.66 -14.57
CA ALA A 155 -5.47 15.05 -14.17
C ALA A 155 -4.40 15.52 -13.16
N ASN A 156 -3.90 14.64 -12.32
CA ASN A 156 -2.97 14.94 -11.24
C ASN A 156 -1.97 13.80 -11.02
N LEU A 157 -0.96 14.06 -10.20
CA LEU A 157 0.09 13.08 -9.93
C LEU A 157 -0.42 11.84 -9.18
N GLY A 158 -1.46 11.99 -8.33
CA GLY A 158 -2.09 10.88 -7.63
C GLY A 158 -2.76 9.87 -8.58
N GLU A 159 -3.47 10.37 -9.60
CA GLU A 159 -4.06 9.52 -10.66
C GLU A 159 -2.97 8.84 -11.50
N PHE A 160 -1.90 9.55 -11.84
CA PHE A 160 -0.76 8.96 -12.55
C PHE A 160 -0.08 7.88 -11.72
N PHE A 161 0.06 8.09 -10.43
CA PHE A 161 0.66 7.13 -9.52
C PHE A 161 -0.16 5.84 -9.42
N SER A 162 -1.47 5.94 -9.23
CA SER A 162 -2.41 4.82 -9.21
C SER A 162 -2.97 4.46 -10.59
N ARG A 163 -2.20 4.72 -11.66
CA ARG A 163 -2.57 4.50 -13.06
C ARG A 163 -3.06 3.08 -13.33
N PRO A 164 -4.15 2.85 -14.06
CA PRO A 164 -4.52 1.52 -14.51
C PRO A 164 -3.60 1.06 -15.65
N LEU A 165 -3.45 -0.26 -15.77
CA LEU A 165 -2.71 -0.91 -16.84
C LEU A 165 -3.63 -1.27 -18.02
N LYS A 166 -3.04 -1.46 -19.20
CA LYS A 166 -3.73 -2.03 -20.36
C LYS A 166 -4.21 -3.44 -20.05
N GLU A 167 -5.33 -3.82 -20.63
CA GLU A 167 -5.85 -5.19 -20.50
C GLU A 167 -4.86 -6.21 -21.10
N GLY A 168 -4.69 -7.33 -20.42
CA GLY A 168 -3.81 -8.41 -20.86
C GLY A 168 -2.30 -8.20 -20.68
N VAL A 169 -1.83 -7.01 -20.26
CA VAL A 169 -0.39 -6.75 -20.03
C VAL A 169 0.15 -7.53 -18.84
N ARG A 170 -0.71 -7.82 -17.87
CA ARG A 170 -0.39 -8.59 -16.66
C ARG A 170 -1.29 -9.83 -16.59
N PRO A 171 -0.94 -10.92 -17.27
CA PRO A 171 -1.69 -12.17 -17.16
C PRO A 171 -1.49 -12.76 -15.76
N PHE A 172 -2.60 -13.17 -15.13
CA PHE A 172 -2.58 -13.84 -13.83
C PHE A 172 -2.42 -15.34 -14.01
N ASP A 173 -1.54 -15.92 -13.20
CA ASP A 173 -1.47 -17.37 -13.05
C ASP A 173 -2.68 -17.85 -12.24
N LYS A 174 -3.66 -18.42 -12.93
CA LYS A 174 -4.91 -18.96 -12.35
C LYS A 174 -4.86 -20.48 -12.20
N THR A 175 -3.67 -21.06 -12.25
CA THR A 175 -3.49 -22.51 -12.04
C THR A 175 -3.92 -22.87 -10.62
N LYS A 176 -4.76 -23.90 -10.49
CA LYS A 176 -5.24 -24.36 -9.19
C LYS A 176 -4.08 -24.73 -8.26
N GLY A 177 -4.12 -24.24 -7.03
CA GLY A 177 -3.05 -24.42 -6.03
C GLY A 177 -1.85 -23.49 -6.22
N HIS A 178 -1.90 -22.56 -7.19
CA HIS A 178 -0.90 -21.51 -7.35
C HIS A 178 -1.34 -20.24 -6.61
N LEU A 179 -0.37 -19.52 -6.08
CA LEU A 179 -0.53 -18.18 -5.50
C LEU A 179 0.12 -17.17 -6.43
N ALA A 180 -0.66 -16.25 -7.00
CA ALA A 180 -0.15 -15.19 -7.85
C ALA A 180 0.34 -13.99 -7.04
N SER A 181 1.24 -13.16 -7.58
CA SER A 181 1.61 -11.89 -6.95
C SER A 181 0.44 -10.91 -7.01
N PRO A 182 0.01 -10.33 -5.87
CA PRO A 182 -1.05 -9.32 -5.83
C PRO A 182 -0.61 -7.96 -6.34
N VAL A 183 0.69 -7.73 -6.50
CA VAL A 183 1.31 -6.42 -6.81
C VAL A 183 2.59 -6.57 -7.63
N ASP A 184 3.07 -5.47 -8.22
CA ASP A 184 4.48 -5.30 -8.56
C ASP A 184 5.27 -4.98 -7.28
N GLY A 185 6.55 -5.33 -7.24
CA GLY A 185 7.37 -4.97 -6.08
C GLY A 185 8.63 -5.80 -5.90
N THR A 186 9.15 -5.79 -4.69
CA THR A 186 10.31 -6.59 -4.27
C THR A 186 9.94 -7.43 -3.06
N VAL A 187 10.31 -8.69 -3.06
CA VAL A 187 10.13 -9.58 -1.91
C VAL A 187 11.02 -9.12 -0.76
N SER A 188 10.42 -8.73 0.35
CA SER A 188 11.15 -8.35 1.57
C SER A 188 11.41 -9.57 2.46
N SER A 189 10.41 -10.42 2.65
CA SER A 189 10.48 -11.62 3.48
C SER A 189 9.40 -12.62 3.08
N THR A 190 9.69 -13.91 3.21
CA THR A 190 8.74 -15.01 3.03
C THR A 190 9.08 -16.14 3.99
N GLY A 191 8.09 -16.89 4.42
CA GLY A 191 8.33 -18.05 5.26
C GLY A 191 7.08 -18.66 5.86
N GLU A 192 7.27 -19.62 6.73
CA GLU A 192 6.25 -20.14 7.64
C GLU A 192 6.14 -19.22 8.85
N VAL A 193 4.92 -19.02 9.35
CA VAL A 193 4.70 -18.31 10.61
C VAL A 193 5.24 -19.18 11.74
N ASN A 194 6.21 -18.64 12.48
CA ASN A 194 6.84 -19.36 13.57
C ASN A 194 5.90 -19.33 14.79
N ASP A 195 5.60 -20.52 15.32
CA ASP A 195 4.74 -20.70 16.48
C ASP A 195 5.57 -20.98 17.76
N SER A 196 6.70 -20.31 17.91
CA SER A 196 7.53 -20.44 19.10
C SER A 196 6.75 -19.99 20.35
N ASN A 197 6.67 -20.85 21.35
CA ASN A 197 5.97 -20.57 22.61
C ASN A 197 4.46 -20.27 22.49
N ASN A 198 3.77 -20.87 21.51
CA ASN A 198 2.34 -20.61 21.22
C ASN A 198 2.01 -19.17 20.82
N VAL A 199 3.00 -18.38 20.41
CA VAL A 199 2.81 -17.03 19.89
C VAL A 199 3.24 -17.00 18.42
N PRO A 200 2.30 -16.90 17.47
CA PRO A 200 2.66 -16.82 16.05
C PRO A 200 3.36 -15.50 15.74
N THR A 201 4.51 -15.61 15.11
CA THR A 201 5.33 -14.45 14.72
C THR A 201 5.68 -14.46 13.24
N LEU A 202 5.74 -13.27 12.64
CA LEU A 202 6.18 -13.05 11.28
C LEU A 202 7.52 -12.31 11.29
N GLU A 203 8.33 -12.53 10.25
CA GLU A 203 9.52 -11.72 10.04
C GLU A 203 9.20 -10.51 9.14
N GLN A 204 9.42 -9.31 9.68
CA GLN A 204 9.36 -8.05 8.94
C GLN A 204 10.47 -7.98 7.88
N ILE A 205 11.66 -8.32 8.31
CA ILE A 205 12.88 -8.52 7.54
C ILE A 205 13.73 -9.52 8.34
N LYS A 206 14.70 -10.17 7.72
CA LYS A 206 15.54 -11.17 8.39
C LYS A 206 16.03 -10.68 9.77
N GLY A 207 15.55 -11.35 10.83
CA GLY A 207 15.90 -11.08 12.22
C GLY A 207 14.95 -10.15 12.99
N ALA A 208 14.12 -9.34 12.33
CA ALA A 208 13.10 -8.50 12.99
C ALA A 208 11.74 -9.20 12.92
N ARG A 209 11.15 -9.50 14.07
CA ARG A 209 9.87 -10.22 14.17
C ARG A 209 8.82 -9.37 14.86
N TYR A 210 7.56 -9.64 14.54
CA TYR A 210 6.39 -9.08 15.22
C TYR A 210 5.30 -10.14 15.36
N ARG A 211 4.41 -9.94 16.30
CA ARG A 211 3.34 -10.87 16.61
C ARG A 211 2.21 -10.76 15.60
N LEU A 212 1.66 -11.90 15.20
CA LEU A 212 0.55 -11.97 14.25
C LEU A 212 -0.73 -11.34 14.82
N ASP A 213 -1.03 -11.54 16.11
CA ASP A 213 -2.19 -10.96 16.78
C ASP A 213 -2.09 -9.44 16.95
N GLU A 214 -0.90 -8.88 17.10
CA GLU A 214 -0.68 -7.43 17.06
C GLU A 214 -0.87 -6.87 15.65
N PHE A 215 -0.50 -7.65 14.64
CA PHE A 215 -0.58 -7.23 13.24
C PHE A 215 -1.99 -7.31 12.67
N LEU A 216 -2.70 -8.43 12.87
CA LEU A 216 -4.05 -8.66 12.36
C LEU A 216 -5.15 -8.35 13.39
N GLY A 217 -4.81 -8.07 14.63
CA GLY A 217 -5.74 -8.07 15.76
C GLY A 217 -6.06 -9.50 16.20
N ASN A 218 -7.07 -9.65 17.07
CA ASN A 218 -7.50 -10.99 17.47
C ASN A 218 -7.81 -11.84 16.24
N LEU A 219 -7.26 -13.05 16.20
CA LEU A 219 -7.52 -13.94 15.08
C LEU A 219 -9.03 -14.23 14.99
N PRO A 220 -9.60 -14.20 13.79
CA PRO A 220 -11.03 -14.38 13.61
C PRO A 220 -11.47 -15.78 14.01
N SER A 221 -12.76 -15.94 14.33
CA SER A 221 -13.34 -17.22 14.78
C SER A 221 -13.25 -18.34 13.75
N PHE A 222 -13.21 -18.00 12.47
CA PHE A 222 -13.03 -18.93 11.37
C PHE A 222 -11.57 -19.42 11.22
N PHE A 223 -10.61 -18.75 11.87
CA PHE A 223 -9.24 -19.24 11.96
C PHE A 223 -9.16 -20.36 12.99
N THR A 224 -9.23 -21.60 12.53
CA THR A 224 -9.06 -22.78 13.38
C THR A 224 -7.64 -23.32 13.24
N ARG A 225 -6.81 -23.09 14.24
CA ARG A 225 -5.39 -23.50 14.32
C ARG A 225 -5.13 -25.02 14.20
N LYS A 226 -6.17 -25.85 14.11
CA LYS A 226 -6.08 -27.31 14.21
C LYS A 226 -6.43 -28.09 12.95
N SER A 227 -6.28 -27.52 11.77
CA SER A 227 -6.41 -28.31 10.56
C SER A 227 -5.15 -29.15 10.38
N SER A 228 -5.24 -30.46 10.64
CA SER A 228 -4.15 -31.42 10.43
C SER A 228 -3.62 -31.30 9.01
N GLY A 229 -2.29 -31.22 8.84
CA GLY A 229 -1.62 -31.15 7.53
C GLY A 229 -1.58 -29.77 6.86
N LYS A 230 -1.91 -28.69 7.58
CA LYS A 230 -1.77 -27.32 7.10
C LYS A 230 -0.82 -26.50 7.96
N LYS A 231 -0.16 -25.53 7.33
CA LYS A 231 0.71 -24.56 7.97
C LYS A 231 0.29 -23.16 7.60
N LEU A 232 0.69 -22.18 8.40
CA LEU A 232 0.47 -20.77 8.13
C LEU A 232 1.74 -20.19 7.50
N PHE A 233 1.58 -19.54 6.34
CA PHE A 233 2.64 -18.92 5.56
C PHE A 233 2.47 -17.41 5.52
N TYR A 234 3.55 -16.68 5.28
CA TYR A 234 3.51 -15.25 5.06
C TYR A 234 4.44 -14.81 3.92
N CYS A 235 4.09 -13.68 3.30
CA CYS A 235 4.89 -13.03 2.27
C CYS A 235 4.78 -11.52 2.42
N VAL A 236 5.92 -10.83 2.49
CA VAL A 236 6.01 -9.37 2.61
C VAL A 236 6.56 -8.79 1.31
N LEU A 237 5.78 -7.93 0.67
CA LEU A 237 6.05 -7.35 -0.64
C LEU A 237 6.17 -5.83 -0.52
N TYR A 238 7.35 -5.29 -0.80
CA TYR A 238 7.61 -3.85 -0.82
C TYR A 238 7.38 -3.27 -2.21
N LEU A 239 6.60 -2.20 -2.32
CA LEU A 239 6.35 -1.48 -3.55
C LEU A 239 7.19 -0.20 -3.59
N ALA A 240 8.10 -0.10 -4.55
CA ALA A 240 8.86 1.12 -4.79
C ALA A 240 7.98 2.17 -5.49
N PRO A 241 8.30 3.49 -5.40
CA PRO A 241 7.46 4.55 -5.97
C PRO A 241 7.20 4.46 -7.47
N GLY A 242 8.00 3.73 -8.23
CA GLY A 242 7.82 3.48 -9.66
C GLY A 242 6.91 2.30 -10.00
N ASP A 243 6.74 1.37 -9.05
CA ASP A 243 5.96 0.17 -9.25
C ASP A 243 4.48 0.47 -9.49
N TYR A 244 3.71 -0.53 -9.90
CA TYR A 244 2.26 -0.44 -10.01
C TYR A 244 1.62 -0.54 -8.62
N HIS A 245 0.74 0.42 -8.26
CA HIS A 245 0.25 0.58 -6.89
C HIS A 245 -1.23 0.19 -6.67
N ARG A 246 -1.82 -0.58 -7.58
CA ARG A 246 -3.11 -1.26 -7.32
C ARG A 246 -2.84 -2.68 -6.86
N ILE A 247 -3.66 -3.16 -5.97
CA ILE A 247 -3.57 -4.48 -5.35
C ILE A 247 -4.68 -5.34 -5.91
N HIS A 248 -4.33 -6.53 -6.36
CA HIS A 248 -5.27 -7.48 -6.95
C HIS A 248 -5.37 -8.75 -6.12
N ALA A 249 -6.49 -9.47 -6.23
CA ALA A 249 -6.68 -10.75 -5.59
C ALA A 249 -5.66 -11.77 -6.15
N PRO A 250 -4.80 -12.37 -5.30
CA PRO A 250 -3.77 -13.32 -5.76
C PRO A 250 -4.33 -14.72 -6.03
N VAL A 251 -5.53 -15.00 -5.54
CA VAL A 251 -6.27 -16.26 -5.64
C VAL A 251 -7.76 -15.96 -5.65
N ASP A 252 -8.58 -16.95 -5.99
CA ASP A 252 -10.03 -16.88 -5.72
C ASP A 252 -10.23 -17.05 -4.21
N TRP A 253 -10.93 -16.11 -3.57
CA TRP A 253 -11.18 -16.16 -2.13
C TRP A 253 -12.45 -15.40 -1.73
N GLN A 254 -12.93 -15.65 -0.52
CA GLN A 254 -14.05 -14.95 0.08
C GLN A 254 -13.56 -14.05 1.21
N VAL A 255 -13.79 -12.76 1.08
CA VAL A 255 -13.47 -11.77 2.14
C VAL A 255 -14.66 -11.69 3.07
N GLU A 256 -14.42 -11.89 4.36
CA GLU A 256 -15.45 -11.87 5.40
C GLU A 256 -15.45 -10.56 6.18
N GLU A 257 -14.26 -10.01 6.40
CA GLU A 257 -14.14 -8.75 7.13
C GLU A 257 -12.96 -7.90 6.66
N ARG A 258 -13.10 -6.60 6.87
CA ARG A 258 -12.02 -5.62 6.76
C ARG A 258 -11.69 -5.09 8.14
N ARG A 259 -10.43 -5.09 8.49
CA ARG A 259 -9.90 -4.43 9.67
C ARG A 259 -9.05 -3.24 9.29
N HIS A 260 -9.34 -2.09 9.86
CA HIS A 260 -8.54 -0.89 9.73
C HIS A 260 -7.87 -0.57 11.05
N PHE A 261 -6.58 -0.39 11.02
CA PHE A 261 -5.75 0.01 12.15
C PHE A 261 -5.15 1.38 11.85
N PRO A 262 -5.80 2.48 12.29
CA PRO A 262 -5.19 3.79 12.23
C PRO A 262 -3.86 3.78 12.98
N GLY A 263 -2.79 4.21 12.33
CA GLY A 263 -1.44 4.09 12.87
C GLY A 263 -0.52 5.21 12.40
N ASN A 264 0.76 5.07 12.67
CA ASN A 264 1.79 5.94 12.15
C ASN A 264 1.97 5.73 10.63
N LEU A 265 2.74 6.61 10.00
CA LEU A 265 3.13 6.49 8.60
C LEU A 265 4.66 6.60 8.50
N PHE A 266 5.37 5.71 9.19
CA PHE A 266 6.82 5.63 9.09
C PHE A 266 7.24 5.14 7.69
N PRO A 267 8.43 5.52 7.21
CA PRO A 267 8.99 4.94 5.99
C PRO A 267 9.06 3.41 6.09
N VAL A 268 8.79 2.70 4.99
CA VAL A 268 8.80 1.21 4.95
C VAL A 268 9.91 0.64 4.07
N ASN A 269 10.89 1.47 3.68
CA ASN A 269 12.07 0.97 2.96
C ASN A 269 12.89 0.02 3.84
N GLN A 270 13.80 -0.75 3.22
CA GLN A 270 14.59 -1.76 3.92
C GLN A 270 15.38 -1.21 5.12
N SER A 271 15.87 0.05 5.05
CA SER A 271 16.62 0.66 6.15
C SER A 271 15.70 0.95 7.34
N ALA A 272 14.53 1.52 7.11
CA ALA A 272 13.54 1.75 8.16
C ALA A 272 13.04 0.42 8.76
N ALA A 273 12.81 -0.60 7.93
CA ALA A 273 12.41 -1.92 8.40
C ALA A 273 13.47 -2.62 9.27
N ARG A 274 14.74 -2.23 9.16
CA ARG A 274 15.81 -2.71 10.06
C ARG A 274 15.90 -1.92 11.36
N LEU A 275 15.54 -0.64 11.33
CA LEU A 275 15.70 0.27 12.46
C LEU A 275 14.49 0.30 13.38
N ILE A 276 13.27 0.21 12.81
CA ILE A 276 12.03 0.38 13.57
C ILE A 276 11.46 -1.00 13.93
N PRO A 277 11.45 -1.35 15.21
CA PRO A 277 10.83 -2.61 15.66
C PRO A 277 9.32 -2.57 15.38
N SER A 278 8.77 -3.72 14.98
CA SER A 278 7.32 -3.88 14.69
C SER A 278 6.76 -2.82 13.74
N LEU A 279 7.57 -2.37 12.76
CA LEU A 279 7.22 -1.27 11.85
C LEU A 279 5.84 -1.42 11.22
N PHE A 280 5.48 -2.63 10.77
CA PHE A 280 4.20 -2.87 10.10
C PHE A 280 3.02 -2.91 11.07
N VAL A 281 3.26 -3.13 12.38
CA VAL A 281 2.26 -3.01 13.45
C VAL A 281 2.04 -1.54 13.82
N GLU A 282 3.10 -0.75 13.85
CA GLU A 282 3.04 0.69 14.15
C GLU A 282 2.37 1.50 13.03
N ASN A 283 2.52 1.06 11.77
CA ASN A 283 1.97 1.79 10.63
C ASN A 283 0.48 1.54 10.42
N GLU A 284 -0.18 2.58 9.90
CA GLU A 284 -1.56 2.49 9.43
C GLU A 284 -1.70 1.38 8.41
N ARG A 285 -2.68 0.51 8.60
CA ARG A 285 -2.90 -0.64 7.73
C ARG A 285 -4.35 -1.04 7.61
N VAL A 286 -4.67 -1.66 6.49
CA VAL A 286 -5.98 -2.26 6.23
C VAL A 286 -5.78 -3.72 5.89
N ALA A 287 -6.34 -4.60 6.69
CA ALA A 287 -6.33 -6.04 6.49
C ALA A 287 -7.70 -6.49 5.98
N LEU A 288 -7.71 -7.19 4.86
CA LEU A 288 -8.84 -7.97 4.38
C LEU A 288 -8.61 -9.40 4.84
N LEU A 289 -9.58 -9.98 5.54
CA LEU A 289 -9.51 -11.33 6.11
C LEU A 289 -10.65 -12.17 5.57
N GLY A 290 -10.38 -13.44 5.34
CA GLY A 290 -11.38 -14.38 4.84
C GLY A 290 -10.79 -15.75 4.59
N GLU A 291 -11.34 -16.46 3.60
CA GLU A 291 -10.97 -17.83 3.30
C GLU A 291 -10.75 -18.06 1.80
N TRP A 292 -9.77 -18.88 1.47
CA TRP A 292 -9.53 -19.43 0.14
C TRP A 292 -9.64 -20.97 0.16
N GLU A 293 -9.34 -21.66 -0.94
CA GLU A 293 -9.51 -23.12 -1.02
C GLU A 293 -8.77 -23.93 0.07
N HIS A 294 -7.73 -23.33 0.67
CA HIS A 294 -6.95 -24.02 1.71
C HIS A 294 -7.19 -23.47 3.13
N GLY A 295 -8.20 -22.63 3.36
CA GLY A 295 -8.56 -22.09 4.67
C GLY A 295 -8.28 -20.60 4.81
N PHE A 296 -7.73 -20.15 5.92
CA PHE A 296 -7.52 -18.74 6.21
C PHE A 296 -6.68 -18.02 5.15
N PHE A 297 -7.13 -16.84 4.78
CA PHE A 297 -6.40 -15.94 3.89
C PHE A 297 -6.52 -14.48 4.34
N SER A 298 -5.39 -13.79 4.38
CA SER A 298 -5.34 -12.36 4.69
C SER A 298 -4.45 -11.62 3.68
N LEU A 299 -4.98 -10.51 3.19
CA LEU A 299 -4.26 -9.52 2.39
C LEU A 299 -4.26 -8.20 3.15
N THR A 300 -3.09 -7.75 3.59
CA THR A 300 -2.93 -6.52 4.36
C THR A 300 -2.14 -5.49 3.57
N ALA A 301 -2.79 -4.34 3.33
CA ALA A 301 -2.15 -3.14 2.79
C ALA A 301 -1.60 -2.30 3.94
N VAL A 302 -0.30 -2.02 3.96
CA VAL A 302 0.39 -1.23 4.98
C VAL A 302 0.81 0.11 4.41
N GLY A 303 0.35 1.20 5.03
CA GLY A 303 0.71 2.57 4.65
C GLY A 303 2.13 2.94 5.06
N ALA A 304 2.65 3.98 4.43
CA ALA A 304 3.98 4.53 4.71
C ALA A 304 4.00 6.05 4.61
N THR A 305 5.13 6.69 4.88
CA THR A 305 5.34 8.13 4.67
C THR A 305 4.97 8.52 3.24
N ASN A 306 4.27 9.62 3.11
CA ASN A 306 3.71 10.13 1.86
C ASN A 306 2.54 9.30 1.29
N VAL A 307 2.13 8.18 1.92
CA VAL A 307 0.90 7.49 1.56
C VAL A 307 -0.28 8.38 1.93
N GLY A 308 -0.95 8.92 0.92
CA GLY A 308 -2.10 9.77 1.13
C GLY A 308 -3.28 8.99 1.71
N SER A 309 -3.51 7.78 1.20
CA SER A 309 -4.61 6.92 1.62
C SER A 309 -4.50 5.50 1.04
N ILE A 310 -5.06 4.53 1.75
CA ILE A 310 -5.44 3.21 1.25
C ILE A 310 -6.92 3.26 0.93
N VAL A 311 -7.29 2.87 -0.28
CA VAL A 311 -8.68 2.81 -0.75
C VAL A 311 -9.04 1.37 -1.07
N ILE A 312 -10.22 0.91 -0.65
CA ILE A 312 -10.74 -0.42 -0.96
C ILE A 312 -11.72 -0.30 -2.12
N THR A 313 -11.50 -1.07 -3.19
CA THR A 313 -12.26 -0.94 -4.45
C THR A 313 -13.75 -1.18 -4.25
N LYS A 314 -14.13 -2.09 -3.38
CA LYS A 314 -15.54 -2.41 -3.07
C LYS A 314 -16.19 -1.47 -2.04
N GLU A 315 -15.42 -0.60 -1.40
CA GLU A 315 -15.88 0.39 -0.43
C GLU A 315 -15.46 1.80 -0.87
N PRO A 316 -16.14 2.42 -1.84
CA PRO A 316 -15.70 3.69 -2.44
C PRO A 316 -15.66 4.86 -1.46
N ASP A 317 -16.44 4.81 -0.38
CA ASP A 317 -16.48 5.82 0.69
C ASP A 317 -15.40 5.60 1.76
N PHE A 318 -14.71 4.45 1.73
CA PHE A 318 -13.65 4.14 2.68
C PHE A 318 -12.29 4.66 2.19
N CYS A 319 -11.65 5.44 3.05
CA CYS A 319 -10.25 5.82 2.87
C CYS A 319 -9.55 5.96 4.22
N THR A 320 -8.24 5.76 4.24
CA THR A 320 -7.43 5.89 5.44
C THR A 320 -6.78 7.28 5.55
N ASN A 321 -6.10 7.53 6.66
CA ASN A 321 -5.36 8.75 6.96
C ASN A 321 -6.22 10.03 6.93
N THR A 322 -7.49 9.96 7.34
CA THR A 322 -8.32 11.15 7.54
C THR A 322 -8.04 11.79 8.90
N ALA A 323 -8.31 13.10 9.03
CA ALA A 323 -8.15 13.79 10.31
C ALA A 323 -9.09 13.23 11.41
N ALA A 324 -10.27 12.76 11.02
CA ALA A 324 -11.22 12.12 11.93
C ALA A 324 -10.70 10.81 12.54
N GLN A 325 -9.70 10.18 11.91
CA GLN A 325 -9.09 8.94 12.38
C GLN A 325 -7.91 9.16 13.34
N ASP A 326 -7.40 10.39 13.49
CA ASP A 326 -6.26 10.67 14.37
C ASP A 326 -6.52 10.27 15.84
N PRO A 327 -7.72 10.46 16.43
CA PRO A 327 -8.03 9.99 17.79
C PRO A 327 -8.18 8.45 17.90
N LEU A 328 -8.18 7.75 16.77
CA LEU A 328 -8.38 6.30 16.69
C LEU A 328 -7.06 5.54 16.51
N VAL A 329 -5.92 6.24 16.48
CA VAL A 329 -4.59 5.61 16.36
C VAL A 329 -4.41 4.56 17.46
N GLY A 330 -3.96 3.36 17.06
CA GLY A 330 -3.80 2.21 17.96
C GLY A 330 -5.06 1.40 18.21
N LYS A 331 -6.23 1.77 17.62
CA LYS A 331 -7.46 0.98 17.68
C LYS A 331 -7.61 0.09 16.45
N CYS A 332 -8.44 -0.94 16.57
CA CYS A 332 -8.89 -1.75 15.45
C CYS A 332 -10.36 -1.42 15.13
N ILE A 333 -10.63 -1.07 13.88
CA ILE A 333 -11.98 -0.77 13.39
C ILE A 333 -12.35 -1.87 12.41
N THR A 334 -13.28 -2.73 12.79
CA THR A 334 -13.73 -3.87 11.99
C THR A 334 -15.02 -3.54 11.24
N ASN A 335 -15.08 -3.95 9.99
CA ASN A 335 -16.27 -3.98 9.16
C ASN A 335 -16.46 -5.41 8.63
N SER A 336 -17.50 -6.09 9.05
CA SER A 336 -17.86 -7.42 8.57
C SER A 336 -18.78 -7.30 7.37
N TYR A 337 -18.63 -8.17 6.37
CA TYR A 337 -19.47 -8.22 5.20
C TYR A 337 -20.57 -9.27 5.41
N ASP A 338 -21.83 -8.83 5.52
CA ASP A 338 -23.00 -9.71 5.74
C ASP A 338 -23.13 -10.74 4.58
N ASP A 339 -22.96 -10.26 3.35
CA ASP A 339 -22.76 -11.12 2.18
C ASP A 339 -21.26 -11.18 1.89
N LYS A 340 -20.60 -12.30 2.19
CA LYS A 340 -19.17 -12.51 1.95
C LYS A 340 -18.78 -11.97 0.57
N LEU A 341 -17.76 -11.10 0.56
CA LEU A 341 -17.29 -10.48 -0.68
C LEU A 341 -16.46 -11.49 -1.47
N HIS A 342 -17.02 -12.05 -2.54
CA HIS A 342 -16.26 -12.92 -3.43
C HIS A 342 -15.28 -12.10 -4.29
N ALA A 343 -14.01 -12.49 -4.27
CA ALA A 343 -12.95 -11.92 -5.09
C ALA A 343 -12.33 -13.00 -5.98
N THR A 344 -12.32 -12.74 -7.27
CA THR A 344 -11.69 -13.63 -8.25
C THR A 344 -10.21 -13.26 -8.46
N CYS A 345 -9.38 -14.27 -8.73
CA CYS A 345 -7.95 -14.05 -9.01
C CYS A 345 -7.74 -13.04 -10.15
N GLY A 346 -7.02 -11.96 -9.85
CA GLY A 346 -6.80 -10.83 -10.74
C GLY A 346 -7.77 -9.66 -10.58
N GLU A 347 -8.82 -9.78 -9.77
CA GLU A 347 -9.74 -8.68 -9.47
C GLU A 347 -9.06 -7.60 -8.62
N GLU A 348 -9.26 -6.32 -8.94
CA GLU A 348 -8.71 -5.22 -8.14
C GLU A 348 -9.41 -5.13 -6.79
N MET A 349 -8.63 -5.23 -5.71
CA MET A 349 -9.11 -5.21 -4.33
C MET A 349 -8.93 -3.86 -3.66
N ALA A 350 -7.79 -3.23 -3.91
CA ALA A 350 -7.40 -1.99 -3.25
C ALA A 350 -6.40 -1.21 -4.09
N GLN A 351 -6.15 0.03 -3.70
CA GLN A 351 -5.09 0.85 -4.27
C GLN A 351 -4.44 1.74 -3.20
N PHE A 352 -3.17 2.01 -3.38
CA PHE A 352 -2.45 3.03 -2.62
C PHE A 352 -2.41 4.35 -3.39
N LYS A 353 -2.59 5.44 -2.68
CA LYS A 353 -2.38 6.78 -3.27
C LYS A 353 -0.95 7.29 -3.10
N LEU A 354 0.01 6.47 -2.75
CA LEU A 354 1.49 6.59 -2.76
C LEU A 354 2.12 5.45 -1.93
N GLY A 355 3.34 5.01 -2.26
CA GLY A 355 4.22 3.94 -1.80
C GLY A 355 3.94 3.14 -0.52
N SER A 356 4.26 1.80 -0.51
CA SER A 356 3.71 0.96 0.55
C SER A 356 4.26 -0.47 0.57
N THR A 357 3.68 -1.28 1.43
CA THR A 357 3.97 -2.72 1.58
C THR A 357 2.66 -3.51 1.58
N VAL A 358 2.66 -4.65 0.93
CA VAL A 358 1.58 -5.64 1.03
C VAL A 358 2.10 -6.86 1.78
N VAL A 359 1.31 -7.33 2.75
CA VAL A 359 1.60 -8.54 3.51
C VAL A 359 0.49 -9.55 3.28
N LEU A 360 0.85 -10.73 2.83
CA LEU A 360 -0.03 -11.89 2.75
C LEU A 360 0.22 -12.78 3.96
N VAL A 361 -0.84 -13.28 4.59
CA VAL A 361 -0.79 -14.35 5.60
C VAL A 361 -1.89 -15.35 5.27
N PHE A 362 -1.54 -16.61 5.10
CA PHE A 362 -2.49 -17.62 4.63
C PHE A 362 -2.15 -19.03 5.09
N GLU A 363 -3.18 -19.86 5.25
CA GLU A 363 -3.03 -21.30 5.43
C GLU A 363 -2.83 -21.99 4.09
N ALA A 364 -1.95 -22.98 4.07
CA ALA A 364 -1.79 -23.88 2.93
C ALA A 364 -1.33 -25.28 3.41
N PRO A 365 -1.47 -26.33 2.58
CA PRO A 365 -0.91 -27.64 2.86
C PRO A 365 0.61 -27.55 3.13
N GLU A 366 1.15 -28.47 3.93
CA GLU A 366 2.58 -28.52 4.21
C GLU A 366 3.45 -28.66 2.95
N SER A 367 2.85 -29.17 1.86
CA SER A 367 3.51 -29.26 0.55
C SER A 367 3.58 -27.96 -0.22
N PHE A 368 3.05 -26.84 0.33
CA PHE A 368 3.19 -25.52 -0.30
C PHE A 368 4.64 -25.05 -0.29
N GLN A 369 5.09 -24.51 -1.42
CA GLN A 369 6.44 -23.99 -1.57
C GLN A 369 6.40 -22.61 -2.26
N PHE A 370 7.11 -21.63 -1.70
CA PHE A 370 7.38 -20.39 -2.39
C PHE A 370 8.33 -20.66 -3.58
N THR A 371 8.05 -19.98 -4.71
CA THR A 371 8.91 -19.98 -5.91
C THR A 371 9.80 -18.75 -5.99
N ILE A 372 9.78 -17.93 -4.93
CA ILE A 372 10.46 -16.64 -4.81
C ILE A 372 11.31 -16.62 -3.54
N THR A 373 12.30 -15.72 -3.55
CA THR A 373 13.21 -15.49 -2.41
C THR A 373 13.30 -14.01 -2.07
N PRO A 374 13.67 -13.62 -0.82
CA PRO A 374 13.89 -12.24 -0.47
C PRO A 374 14.91 -11.56 -1.38
N GLY A 375 14.52 -10.39 -1.93
CA GLY A 375 15.28 -9.63 -2.93
C GLY A 375 14.78 -9.77 -4.37
N ASP A 376 13.95 -10.78 -4.67
CA ASP A 376 13.41 -10.97 -6.02
C ASP A 376 12.47 -9.82 -6.40
N LYS A 377 12.57 -9.37 -7.64
CA LYS A 377 11.64 -8.44 -8.27
C LYS A 377 10.42 -9.18 -8.79
N LEU A 378 9.25 -8.73 -8.36
CA LEU A 378 7.96 -9.30 -8.74
C LEU A 378 7.22 -8.43 -9.74
N ILE A 379 6.44 -9.11 -10.53
CA ILE A 379 5.48 -8.55 -11.46
C ILE A 379 4.11 -9.09 -11.10
N LEU A 380 3.12 -8.21 -11.01
CA LEU A 380 1.71 -8.53 -10.78
C LEU A 380 1.26 -9.75 -11.60
N GLY A 381 0.56 -10.69 -10.96
CA GLY A 381 -0.03 -11.86 -11.61
C GLY A 381 0.89 -13.06 -11.79
N LYS A 382 2.22 -12.92 -11.59
CA LYS A 382 3.15 -14.06 -11.66
C LYS A 382 3.02 -14.97 -10.44
N CYS A 383 3.18 -16.28 -10.64
CA CYS A 383 3.21 -17.25 -9.56
C CYS A 383 4.34 -16.96 -8.58
N ILE A 384 4.00 -16.83 -7.29
CA ILE A 384 4.95 -16.63 -6.18
C ILE A 384 5.06 -17.84 -5.26
N GLY A 385 4.18 -18.81 -5.42
CA GLY A 385 4.20 -20.06 -4.67
C GLY A 385 3.14 -21.04 -5.16
N LYS A 386 3.31 -22.30 -4.88
CA LYS A 386 2.41 -23.38 -5.31
C LYS A 386 2.35 -24.54 -4.35
N VAL A 387 1.22 -25.22 -4.33
CA VAL A 387 1.09 -26.53 -3.67
C VAL A 387 1.69 -27.59 -4.58
N VAL A 388 2.73 -28.26 -4.09
CA VAL A 388 3.37 -29.36 -4.83
C VAL A 388 2.53 -30.61 -4.62
N LYS A 389 2.07 -31.24 -5.69
CA LYS A 389 1.39 -32.53 -5.62
C LYS A 389 2.39 -33.58 -5.17
N GLN A 390 2.06 -34.28 -4.10
CA GLN A 390 2.78 -35.49 -3.68
C GLN A 390 2.54 -36.63 -4.66
#